data_808ef5ccdca81f43476e8147a4dee774
#
_entry.id   808ef5ccdca81f43476e8147a4dee774
#
_cell.length_a   1.000
_cell.length_b   1.000
_cell.length_c   1.000
_cell.angle_alpha   90.00
_cell.angle_beta   90.00
_cell.angle_gamma   90.00
#
_symmetry.space_group_name_H-M   'P 1'
#
loop_
_entity.id
_entity.type
_entity.pdbx_description
1 polymer ?
#
loop_
_entity_poly.entity_id
_entity_poly.type
_entity_poly.pdbx_seq_one_letter_code
_entity_poly.pdbx_strand_id
1 'polypeptide(L)'
;MHSVLPFLLAMIAAIVLLEMWATRLRIAYPILLVVAGLFISFIPGLPVVRINPDLIFLIFLPPLLFEASWSISFKEMKKWWRIIGSFAFLVVFFTAISVAIMAKYFIPGFTIALGFLLGGIVAPPDAVSTGAITRFVRIPRSTSTILEGESLLNDASSLIIFRFALVAIGTGQFIWHEAAMNFLWMVVGGSGIGFLLAWIFVQLHKRLSFDASSNIALTIIEPYFMYWLAEEFHCSGVLAVVTGGLYMSTRRLIFLDSTSRIQGFHVWESFIFILNGIVFLIIGLELPEIVEGLRAEGTPLSIAIGYGLLITGVLIAARIISAYTALVATFIFRRSVMPRGGRRTLLTIPLLLGWSGMRGVVSLAAALAIPITMDNGMAFPQRNLILFITFIVILVTLVGQGLTLPQFIKRSGAWDNIVTEESERDDRQKVKQGLKENALQFLKNKRENEPDHEVNLPHLVRFWEKKENASDEGWMNEKTKAVFMDLLENQRQYLEELNKDPKIDEETIRHAVYQIDLEEERIKLLG
;
A
#
# COMPACT_ATOMS: atom_id res chain seq x y z
N MET A 1 -10.45 5.21 31.96
CA MET A 1 -11.17 4.41 30.95
C MET A 1 -12.43 5.10 30.43
N HIS A 2 -13.25 5.76 31.29
CA HIS A 2 -14.52 6.40 30.85
C HIS A 2 -14.36 7.55 29.85
N SER A 3 -13.22 8.22 29.72
CA SER A 3 -12.98 9.32 28.76
C SER A 3 -12.39 8.87 27.43
N VAL A 4 -11.73 7.71 27.38
CA VAL A 4 -11.02 7.24 26.16
C VAL A 4 -12.01 6.68 25.13
N LEU A 5 -13.03 5.93 25.56
CA LEU A 5 -14.01 5.36 24.63
C LEU A 5 -14.82 6.42 23.86
N PRO A 6 -15.42 7.45 24.53
CA PRO A 6 -16.10 8.53 23.82
C PRO A 6 -15.18 9.28 22.84
N PHE A 7 -13.92 9.48 23.22
CA PHE A 7 -12.93 10.12 22.34
C PHE A 7 -12.66 9.28 21.08
N LEU A 8 -12.44 7.95 21.22
CA LEU A 8 -12.24 7.06 20.08
C LEU A 8 -13.47 7.03 19.16
N LEU A 9 -14.67 6.98 19.72
CA LEU A 9 -15.90 7.02 18.93
C LEU A 9 -16.05 8.35 18.19
N ALA A 10 -15.77 9.47 18.87
CA ALA A 10 -15.78 10.80 18.25
C ALA A 10 -14.73 10.90 17.12
N MET A 11 -13.56 10.32 17.30
CA MET A 11 -12.50 10.27 16.30
C MET A 11 -12.93 9.48 15.05
N ILE A 12 -13.54 8.30 15.24
CA ILE A 12 -14.06 7.51 14.11
C ILE A 12 -15.20 8.28 13.39
N ALA A 13 -16.10 8.89 14.12
CA ALA A 13 -17.16 9.72 13.54
C ALA A 13 -16.58 10.90 12.75
N ALA A 14 -15.57 11.58 13.27
CA ALA A 14 -14.88 12.66 12.59
C ALA A 14 -14.21 12.18 11.29
N ILE A 15 -13.56 11.00 11.30
CA ILE A 15 -12.95 10.39 10.12
C ILE A 15 -13.99 10.19 9.01
N VAL A 16 -15.16 9.61 9.35
CA VAL A 16 -16.23 9.37 8.37
C VAL A 16 -16.78 10.69 7.80
N LEU A 17 -17.03 11.69 8.66
CA LEU A 17 -17.54 12.99 8.21
C LEU A 17 -16.53 13.75 7.34
N LEU A 18 -15.25 13.70 7.70
CA LEU A 18 -14.18 14.36 6.94
C LEU A 18 -13.96 13.70 5.59
N GLU A 19 -14.10 12.38 5.50
CA GLU A 19 -14.03 11.66 4.22
C GLU A 19 -15.19 12.06 3.29
N MET A 20 -16.42 12.17 3.81
CA MET A 20 -17.55 12.67 3.05
C MET A 20 -17.29 14.08 2.49
N TRP A 21 -16.66 14.95 3.27
CA TRP A 21 -16.29 16.29 2.81
C TRP A 21 -15.13 16.26 1.81
N ALA A 22 -14.12 15.42 2.04
CA ALA A 22 -12.99 15.23 1.15
C ALA A 22 -13.45 14.86 -0.26
N THR A 23 -14.37 13.91 -0.38
CA THR A 23 -14.96 13.47 -1.64
C THR A 23 -15.72 14.60 -2.34
N ARG A 24 -16.49 15.41 -1.61
CA ARG A 24 -17.21 16.56 -2.16
C ARG A 24 -16.25 17.66 -2.66
N LEU A 25 -15.18 17.92 -1.91
CA LEU A 25 -14.18 18.93 -2.24
C LEU A 25 -13.16 18.44 -3.27
N ARG A 26 -13.16 17.14 -3.60
CA ARG A 26 -12.17 16.47 -4.46
C ARG A 26 -10.74 16.65 -3.94
N ILE A 27 -10.58 16.59 -2.63
CA ILE A 27 -9.30 16.64 -1.91
C ILE A 27 -9.06 15.26 -1.33
N ALA A 28 -7.80 14.80 -1.31
CA ALA A 28 -7.46 13.54 -0.66
C ALA A 28 -7.77 13.61 0.85
N TYR A 29 -8.51 12.62 1.36
CA TYR A 29 -8.95 12.59 2.76
C TYR A 29 -7.80 12.66 3.78
N PRO A 30 -6.59 12.11 3.55
CA PRO A 30 -5.48 12.24 4.49
C PRO A 30 -5.10 13.69 4.79
N ILE A 31 -5.19 14.58 3.79
CA ILE A 31 -4.90 16.00 3.96
C ILE A 31 -5.89 16.64 4.96
N LEU A 32 -7.18 16.39 4.76
CA LEU A 32 -8.22 16.94 5.65
C LEU A 32 -8.11 16.38 7.08
N LEU A 33 -7.74 15.11 7.23
CA LEU A 33 -7.57 14.48 8.53
C LEU A 33 -6.40 15.07 9.31
N VAL A 34 -5.24 15.26 8.69
CA VAL A 34 -4.10 15.90 9.34
C VAL A 34 -4.41 17.34 9.73
N VAL A 35 -5.04 18.10 8.82
CA VAL A 35 -5.43 19.49 9.10
C VAL A 35 -6.50 19.55 10.20
N ALA A 36 -7.49 18.68 10.17
CA ALA A 36 -8.52 18.60 11.22
C ALA A 36 -7.92 18.19 12.56
N GLY A 37 -7.03 17.19 12.61
CA GLY A 37 -6.29 16.80 13.81
C GLY A 37 -5.51 17.97 14.39
N LEU A 38 -4.86 18.74 13.53
CA LEU A 38 -4.16 19.97 13.92
C LEU A 38 -5.10 21.01 14.56
N PHE A 39 -6.29 21.26 13.96
CA PHE A 39 -7.25 22.20 14.56
C PHE A 39 -7.84 21.66 15.87
N ILE A 40 -8.13 20.37 15.93
CA ILE A 40 -8.66 19.71 17.14
C ILE A 40 -7.62 19.79 18.27
N SER A 41 -6.33 19.69 17.98
CA SER A 41 -5.25 19.73 18.99
C SER A 41 -5.17 21.05 19.77
N PHE A 42 -5.74 22.14 19.25
CA PHE A 42 -5.82 23.42 19.97
C PHE A 42 -7.02 23.54 20.92
N ILE A 43 -7.93 22.56 20.97
CA ILE A 43 -9.09 22.57 21.87
C ILE A 43 -8.64 22.18 23.28
N PRO A 44 -8.75 23.08 24.28
CA PRO A 44 -8.31 22.76 25.63
C PRO A 44 -9.21 21.69 26.27
N GLY A 45 -8.61 20.78 27.04
CA GLY A 45 -9.35 19.74 27.78
C GLY A 45 -9.55 18.42 27.05
N LEU A 46 -9.03 18.26 25.84
CA LEU A 46 -9.01 16.95 25.19
C LEU A 46 -7.99 16.02 25.87
N PRO A 47 -8.30 14.72 25.99
CA PRO A 47 -7.34 13.76 26.53
C PRO A 47 -6.11 13.68 25.58
N VAL A 48 -4.92 13.87 26.12
CA VAL A 48 -3.68 13.59 25.39
C VAL A 48 -3.59 12.08 25.24
N VAL A 49 -3.75 11.60 24.03
CA VAL A 49 -3.62 10.17 23.72
C VAL A 49 -2.13 9.88 23.53
N ARG A 50 -1.45 9.59 24.61
CA ARG A 50 -0.07 9.09 24.53
C ARG A 50 -0.11 7.67 23.99
N ILE A 51 0.16 7.49 22.72
CA ILE A 51 0.23 6.18 22.10
C ILE A 51 1.69 5.69 22.23
N ASN A 52 1.84 4.48 22.77
CA ASN A 52 3.14 3.84 22.77
C ASN A 52 3.59 3.63 21.31
N PRO A 53 4.76 4.13 20.89
CA PRO A 53 5.26 4.02 19.53
C PRO A 53 5.31 2.58 19.01
N ASP A 54 5.67 1.62 19.86
CA ASP A 54 5.71 0.20 19.49
C ASP A 54 4.32 -0.34 19.12
N LEU A 55 3.27 0.18 19.78
CA LEU A 55 1.90 -0.17 19.44
C LEU A 55 1.46 0.41 18.09
N ILE A 56 1.98 1.58 17.70
CA ILE A 56 1.70 2.15 16.37
C ILE A 56 2.24 1.21 15.29
N PHE A 57 3.49 0.76 15.42
CA PHE A 57 4.05 -0.18 14.47
C PHE A 57 3.30 -1.51 14.45
N LEU A 58 2.99 -2.05 15.64
CA LEU A 58 2.35 -3.36 15.73
C LEU A 58 0.90 -3.34 15.23
N ILE A 59 0.12 -2.30 15.54
CA ILE A 59 -1.30 -2.24 15.21
C ILE A 59 -1.54 -1.81 13.76
N PHE A 60 -0.81 -0.81 13.28
CA PHE A 60 -1.13 -0.18 11.99
C PHE A 60 -0.31 -0.74 10.83
N LEU A 61 0.98 -1.00 11.04
CA LEU A 61 1.88 -1.33 9.93
C LEU A 61 1.58 -2.69 9.29
N PRO A 62 1.35 -3.80 10.04
CA PRO A 62 1.12 -5.11 9.43
C PRO A 62 -0.11 -5.14 8.52
N PRO A 63 -1.31 -4.68 8.92
CA PRO A 63 -2.47 -4.74 8.04
C PRO A 63 -2.36 -3.79 6.83
N LEU A 64 -1.74 -2.61 6.99
CA LEU A 64 -1.54 -1.67 5.88
C LEU A 64 -0.61 -2.26 4.81
N LEU A 65 0.49 -2.88 5.23
CA LEU A 65 1.43 -3.55 4.32
C LEU A 65 0.83 -4.80 3.68
N PHE A 66 0.04 -5.55 4.44
CA PHE A 66 -0.60 -6.76 3.93
C PHE A 66 -1.62 -6.43 2.85
N GLU A 67 -2.50 -5.45 3.09
CA GLU A 67 -3.48 -5.00 2.09
C GLU A 67 -2.77 -4.45 0.85
N ALA A 68 -1.75 -3.61 1.00
CA ALA A 68 -0.96 -3.10 -0.11
C ALA A 68 -0.30 -4.22 -0.93
N SER A 69 0.25 -5.24 -0.26
CA SER A 69 0.86 -6.41 -0.93
C SER A 69 -0.19 -7.34 -1.57
N TRP A 70 -1.41 -7.38 -1.01
CA TRP A 70 -2.53 -8.14 -1.54
C TRP A 70 -3.14 -7.50 -2.78
N SER A 71 -3.22 -6.18 -2.81
CA SER A 71 -3.84 -5.41 -3.89
C SER A 71 -2.94 -5.24 -5.11
N ILE A 72 -1.61 -5.20 -4.93
CA ILE A 72 -0.67 -5.00 -6.03
C ILE A 72 -0.71 -6.15 -7.05
N SER A 73 -0.56 -5.83 -8.35
CA SER A 73 -0.39 -6.84 -9.40
C SER A 73 1.00 -7.46 -9.34
N PHE A 74 1.07 -8.75 -8.95
CA PHE A 74 2.34 -9.49 -8.91
C PHE A 74 3.00 -9.59 -10.29
N LYS A 75 2.20 -9.72 -11.35
CA LYS A 75 2.65 -9.78 -12.74
C LYS A 75 3.34 -8.49 -13.18
N GLU A 76 2.72 -7.34 -12.92
CA GLU A 76 3.30 -6.04 -13.23
C GLU A 76 4.51 -5.75 -12.32
N MET A 77 4.44 -6.09 -11.02
CA MET A 77 5.56 -5.97 -10.10
C MET A 77 6.77 -6.79 -10.58
N LYS A 78 6.57 -8.02 -11.04
CA LYS A 78 7.63 -8.86 -11.64
C LYS A 78 8.21 -8.26 -12.90
N LYS A 79 7.41 -7.61 -13.74
CA LYS A 79 7.85 -6.91 -14.95
C LYS A 79 8.74 -5.70 -14.62
N TRP A 80 8.37 -4.94 -13.58
CA TRP A 80 9.03 -3.70 -13.17
C TRP A 80 9.98 -3.85 -11.99
N TRP A 81 10.25 -5.07 -11.50
CA TRP A 81 10.97 -5.37 -10.27
C TRP A 81 12.33 -4.65 -10.12
N ARG A 82 13.05 -4.45 -11.24
CA ARG A 82 14.36 -3.76 -11.21
C ARG A 82 14.22 -2.27 -10.94
N ILE A 83 13.20 -1.65 -11.50
CA ILE A 83 12.90 -0.23 -11.27
C ILE A 83 12.39 -0.06 -9.85
N ILE A 84 11.43 -0.88 -9.45
CA ILE A 84 10.87 -0.89 -8.09
C ILE A 84 11.98 -1.10 -7.06
N GLY A 85 12.82 -2.11 -7.22
CA GLY A 85 13.94 -2.37 -6.31
C GLY A 85 14.98 -1.25 -6.30
N SER A 86 15.29 -0.66 -7.45
CA SER A 86 16.18 0.50 -7.50
C SER A 86 15.61 1.69 -6.72
N PHE A 87 14.33 1.99 -6.89
CA PHE A 87 13.68 3.08 -6.16
C PHE A 87 13.56 2.76 -4.66
N ALA A 88 13.20 1.55 -4.31
CA ALA A 88 13.02 1.15 -2.92
C ALA A 88 14.32 1.11 -2.09
N PHE A 89 15.46 0.84 -2.74
CA PHE A 89 16.74 0.76 -2.03
C PHE A 89 17.68 1.91 -2.39
N LEU A 90 18.07 2.08 -3.65
CA LEU A 90 19.09 3.07 -4.04
C LEU A 90 18.60 4.51 -3.84
N VAL A 91 17.35 4.81 -4.19
CA VAL A 91 16.79 6.16 -4.02
C VAL A 91 16.60 6.49 -2.56
N VAL A 92 16.15 5.53 -1.75
CA VAL A 92 16.00 5.71 -0.29
C VAL A 92 17.37 5.97 0.35
N PHE A 93 18.39 5.17 0.04
CA PHE A 93 19.76 5.39 0.53
C PHE A 93 20.32 6.73 0.09
N PHE A 94 20.19 7.09 -1.17
CA PHE A 94 20.65 8.39 -1.68
C PHE A 94 19.94 9.55 -0.99
N THR A 95 18.64 9.42 -0.77
CA THR A 95 17.85 10.43 -0.05
C THR A 95 18.29 10.54 1.41
N ALA A 96 18.47 9.42 2.10
CA ALA A 96 18.92 9.39 3.48
C ALA A 96 20.34 9.99 3.65
N ILE A 97 21.26 9.67 2.74
CA ILE A 97 22.60 10.27 2.69
C ILE A 97 22.52 11.79 2.47
N SER A 98 21.69 12.25 1.53
CA SER A 98 21.50 13.67 1.24
C SER A 98 20.99 14.43 2.48
N VAL A 99 19.99 13.85 3.16
CA VAL A 99 19.46 14.41 4.42
C VAL A 99 20.53 14.39 5.50
N ALA A 100 21.27 13.30 5.66
CA ALA A 100 22.30 13.18 6.69
C ALA A 100 23.41 14.24 6.52
N ILE A 101 23.87 14.44 5.30
CA ILE A 101 24.89 15.46 4.99
C ILE A 101 24.34 16.86 5.29
N MET A 102 23.14 17.18 4.79
CA MET A 102 22.53 18.50 4.99
C MET A 102 22.20 18.77 6.46
N ALA A 103 21.66 17.80 7.18
CA ALA A 103 21.39 17.94 8.61
C ALA A 103 22.66 18.22 9.39
N LYS A 104 23.75 17.48 9.12
CA LYS A 104 25.07 17.73 9.79
C LYS A 104 25.61 19.13 9.53
N TYR A 105 25.46 19.67 8.32
CA TYR A 105 26.01 20.98 7.97
C TYR A 105 25.17 22.16 8.48
N PHE A 106 23.86 22.04 8.48
CA PHE A 106 22.95 23.16 8.73
C PHE A 106 22.31 23.13 10.11
N ILE A 107 22.23 21.98 10.78
CA ILE A 107 21.60 21.85 12.09
C ILE A 107 22.65 21.69 13.15
N PRO A 108 22.81 22.67 14.06
CA PRO A 108 23.78 22.59 15.16
C PRO A 108 23.54 21.37 16.06
N GLY A 109 24.59 20.67 16.42
CA GLY A 109 24.51 19.48 17.27
C GLY A 109 24.14 18.20 16.56
N PHE A 110 23.85 18.21 15.23
CA PHE A 110 23.61 16.99 14.46
C PHE A 110 24.94 16.30 14.13
N THR A 111 25.04 15.04 14.55
CA THR A 111 26.05 14.10 14.05
C THR A 111 25.59 13.47 12.74
N ILE A 112 26.51 12.83 12.01
CA ILE A 112 26.15 12.11 10.79
C ILE A 112 25.15 10.96 11.08
N ALA A 113 25.27 10.31 12.25
CA ALA A 113 24.37 9.25 12.68
C ALA A 113 22.94 9.78 12.95
N LEU A 114 22.81 10.95 13.63
CA LEU A 114 21.51 11.62 13.80
C LEU A 114 20.91 12.06 12.46
N GLY A 115 21.76 12.48 11.52
CA GLY A 115 21.34 12.81 10.16
C GLY A 115 20.84 11.58 9.39
N PHE A 116 21.48 10.42 9.52
CA PHE A 116 21.00 9.16 8.96
C PHE A 116 19.70 8.67 9.63
N LEU A 117 19.57 8.88 10.95
CA LEU A 117 18.33 8.59 11.66
C LEU A 117 17.16 9.40 11.08
N LEU A 118 17.34 10.73 10.98
CA LEU A 118 16.35 11.60 10.36
C LEU A 118 16.09 11.19 8.89
N GLY A 119 17.17 10.93 8.12
CA GLY A 119 17.07 10.49 6.73
C GLY A 119 16.30 9.19 6.58
N GLY A 120 16.56 8.19 7.44
CA GLY A 120 15.82 6.93 7.47
C GLY A 120 14.33 7.15 7.77
N ILE A 121 13.98 8.06 8.66
CA ILE A 121 12.60 8.38 9.01
C ILE A 121 11.85 9.04 7.85
N VAL A 122 12.47 10.02 7.17
CA VAL A 122 11.76 10.86 6.20
C VAL A 122 11.98 10.45 4.73
N ALA A 123 12.88 9.49 4.44
CA ALA A 123 13.16 9.07 3.07
C ALA A 123 12.01 8.32 2.39
N PRO A 124 11.28 7.38 3.04
CA PRO A 124 10.27 6.58 2.33
C PRO A 124 9.05 7.42 1.97
N PRO A 125 8.59 7.39 0.69
CA PRO A 125 7.31 7.95 0.30
C PRO A 125 6.15 7.04 0.71
N ASP A 126 4.99 7.63 0.96
CA ASP A 126 3.76 6.95 1.38
C ASP A 126 2.84 6.67 0.18
N ALA A 127 2.53 5.39 -0.06
CA ALA A 127 1.61 4.99 -1.13
C ALA A 127 0.15 5.34 -0.82
N VAL A 128 -0.26 5.30 0.45
CA VAL A 128 -1.65 5.58 0.84
C VAL A 128 -2.05 6.99 0.44
N SER A 129 -1.20 7.97 0.79
CA SER A 129 -1.41 9.37 0.42
C SER A 129 -1.39 9.56 -1.10
N THR A 130 -0.46 8.90 -1.79
CA THR A 130 -0.37 8.96 -3.27
C THR A 130 -1.60 8.32 -3.92
N GLY A 131 -2.04 7.15 -3.47
CA GLY A 131 -3.23 6.46 -3.94
C GLY A 131 -4.51 7.26 -3.74
N ALA A 132 -4.68 7.90 -2.57
CA ALA A 132 -5.83 8.76 -2.30
C ALA A 132 -5.94 9.96 -3.25
N ILE A 133 -4.80 10.51 -3.70
CA ILE A 133 -4.76 11.64 -4.64
C ILE A 133 -5.00 11.17 -6.07
N THR A 134 -4.43 10.05 -6.46
CA THR A 134 -4.54 9.51 -7.81
C THR A 134 -5.93 9.00 -8.15
N ARG A 135 -6.81 8.79 -7.16
CA ARG A 135 -8.26 8.54 -7.38
C ARG A 135 -8.93 9.66 -8.20
N PHE A 136 -8.43 10.90 -8.12
CA PHE A 136 -9.00 12.06 -8.82
C PHE A 136 -8.34 12.34 -10.16
N VAL A 137 -7.27 11.63 -10.50
CA VAL A 137 -6.48 11.84 -11.73
C VAL A 137 -6.02 10.49 -12.27
N ARG A 138 -6.30 10.23 -13.54
CA ARG A 138 -5.83 8.99 -14.19
C ARG A 138 -4.31 9.03 -14.36
N ILE A 139 -3.66 7.98 -13.91
CA ILE A 139 -2.23 7.72 -14.14
C ILE A 139 -2.08 6.36 -14.83
N PRO A 140 -1.04 6.17 -15.65
CA PRO A 140 -0.76 4.88 -16.26
C PRO A 140 -0.56 3.79 -15.20
N ARG A 141 -1.09 2.61 -15.44
CA ARG A 141 -0.99 1.46 -14.52
C ARG A 141 0.46 1.11 -14.17
N SER A 142 1.35 1.12 -15.15
CA SER A 142 2.77 0.90 -14.90
C SER A 142 3.36 1.88 -13.88
N THR A 143 2.90 3.13 -13.91
CA THR A 143 3.33 4.15 -12.93
C THR A 143 2.72 3.91 -11.56
N SER A 144 1.43 3.55 -11.47
CA SER A 144 0.78 3.16 -10.23
C SER A 144 1.52 1.98 -9.58
N THR A 145 1.73 0.90 -10.34
CA THR A 145 2.45 -0.29 -9.86
C THR A 145 3.88 0.02 -9.41
N ILE A 146 4.60 0.92 -10.11
CA ILE A 146 5.94 1.32 -9.68
C ILE A 146 5.87 2.09 -8.35
N LEU A 147 4.94 3.03 -8.19
CA LEU A 147 4.78 3.81 -6.96
C LEU A 147 4.33 2.94 -5.78
N GLU A 148 3.37 2.06 -6.00
CA GLU A 148 2.87 1.11 -5.00
C GLU A 148 3.95 0.10 -4.60
N GLY A 149 4.63 -0.50 -5.58
CA GLY A 149 5.71 -1.46 -5.34
C GLY A 149 6.94 -0.81 -4.70
N GLU A 150 7.27 0.44 -5.07
CA GLU A 150 8.30 1.22 -4.41
C GLU A 150 7.97 1.41 -2.94
N SER A 151 6.78 1.92 -2.64
CA SER A 151 6.33 2.19 -1.27
C SER A 151 6.30 0.93 -0.42
N LEU A 152 5.88 -0.19 -0.98
CA LEU A 152 5.83 -1.47 -0.28
C LEU A 152 7.21 -1.96 0.19
N LEU A 153 8.28 -1.68 -0.57
CA LEU A 153 9.65 -2.14 -0.27
C LEU A 153 10.52 -1.09 0.40
N ASN A 154 10.24 0.20 0.20
CA ASN A 154 11.04 1.29 0.75
C ASN A 154 10.90 1.42 2.27
N ASP A 155 9.74 1.05 2.83
CA ASP A 155 9.52 1.04 4.28
C ASP A 155 10.50 0.09 4.97
N ALA A 156 10.75 -1.08 4.36
CA ALA A 156 11.75 -2.01 4.88
C ALA A 156 13.17 -1.42 4.86
N SER A 157 13.60 -0.84 3.73
CA SER A 157 14.94 -0.24 3.63
C SER A 157 15.13 0.94 4.57
N SER A 158 14.10 1.75 4.73
CA SER A 158 14.05 2.91 5.64
C SER A 158 14.17 2.50 7.10
N LEU A 159 13.37 1.52 7.55
CA LEU A 159 13.44 1.03 8.94
C LEU A 159 14.76 0.33 9.24
N ILE A 160 15.41 -0.28 8.26
CA ILE A 160 16.75 -0.82 8.43
C ILE A 160 17.77 0.32 8.64
N ILE A 161 17.72 1.38 7.82
CA ILE A 161 18.57 2.57 8.02
C ILE A 161 18.33 3.17 9.40
N PHE A 162 17.07 3.30 9.82
CA PHE A 162 16.65 3.78 11.13
C PHE A 162 17.30 2.96 12.26
N ARG A 163 17.18 1.62 12.23
CA ARG A 163 17.77 0.74 13.25
C ARG A 163 19.29 0.85 13.31
N PHE A 164 19.96 0.87 12.17
CA PHE A 164 21.42 1.03 12.16
C PHE A 164 21.87 2.39 12.66
N ALA A 165 21.12 3.43 12.35
CA ALA A 165 21.40 4.77 12.88
C ALA A 165 21.23 4.82 14.42
N LEU A 166 20.18 4.18 14.97
CA LEU A 166 20.00 4.05 16.43
C LEU A 166 21.18 3.33 17.08
N VAL A 167 21.61 2.19 16.54
CA VAL A 167 22.77 1.45 17.04
C VAL A 167 24.04 2.29 16.98
N ALA A 168 24.27 3.01 15.87
CA ALA A 168 25.44 3.88 15.72
C ALA A 168 25.43 5.07 16.70
N ILE A 169 24.25 5.59 17.07
CA ILE A 169 24.11 6.64 18.08
C ILE A 169 24.39 6.08 19.48
N GLY A 170 23.89 4.89 19.80
CA GLY A 170 24.07 4.24 21.10
C GLY A 170 25.51 3.78 21.35
N THR A 171 26.16 3.20 20.34
CA THR A 171 27.54 2.65 20.45
C THR A 171 28.64 3.66 20.12
N GLY A 172 28.31 4.74 19.44
CA GLY A 172 29.29 5.70 18.91
C GLY A 172 30.15 5.20 17.75
N GLN A 173 29.89 3.96 17.26
CA GLN A 173 30.66 3.31 16.20
C GLN A 173 29.72 2.73 15.12
N PHE A 174 30.18 2.74 13.88
CA PHE A 174 29.48 2.11 12.77
C PHE A 174 30.39 1.08 12.09
N ILE A 175 30.08 -0.20 12.29
CA ILE A 175 30.85 -1.31 11.74
C ILE A 175 30.14 -1.82 10.48
N TRP A 176 30.64 -1.42 9.32
CA TRP A 176 29.95 -1.63 8.03
C TRP A 176 29.70 -3.11 7.67
N HIS A 177 30.63 -4.01 8.02
CA HIS A 177 30.47 -5.44 7.69
C HIS A 177 29.42 -6.12 8.57
N GLU A 178 29.31 -5.74 9.85
CA GLU A 178 28.24 -6.21 10.73
C GLU A 178 26.88 -5.67 10.27
N ALA A 179 26.85 -4.38 9.90
CA ALA A 179 25.65 -3.76 9.34
C ALA A 179 25.21 -4.47 8.06
N ALA A 180 26.12 -4.81 7.14
CA ALA A 180 25.80 -5.52 5.92
C ALA A 180 25.29 -6.95 6.17
N MET A 181 25.89 -7.68 7.12
CA MET A 181 25.46 -9.03 7.49
C MET A 181 24.08 -9.01 8.16
N ASN A 182 23.86 -8.08 9.10
CA ASN A 182 22.57 -7.91 9.75
C ASN A 182 21.49 -7.48 8.76
N PHE A 183 21.83 -6.59 7.79
CA PHE A 183 20.92 -6.23 6.69
C PHE A 183 20.49 -7.47 5.91
N LEU A 184 21.46 -8.31 5.51
CA LEU A 184 21.15 -9.54 4.77
C LEU A 184 20.30 -10.50 5.60
N TRP A 185 20.61 -10.66 6.90
CA TRP A 185 19.82 -11.46 7.83
C TRP A 185 18.38 -10.95 7.94
N MET A 186 18.19 -9.64 8.11
CA MET A 186 16.87 -9.02 8.20
C MET A 186 16.05 -9.21 6.91
N VAL A 187 16.68 -9.07 5.75
CA VAL A 187 16.00 -9.19 4.44
C VAL A 187 15.67 -10.66 4.13
N VAL A 188 16.65 -11.54 4.20
CA VAL A 188 16.48 -12.96 3.85
C VAL A 188 15.63 -13.68 4.88
N GLY A 189 15.90 -13.44 6.17
CA GLY A 189 15.15 -14.05 7.27
C GLY A 189 13.70 -13.56 7.29
N GLY A 190 13.46 -12.24 7.17
CA GLY A 190 12.12 -11.68 7.12
C GLY A 190 11.31 -12.23 5.94
N SER A 191 11.89 -12.19 4.74
CA SER A 191 11.23 -12.74 3.54
C SER A 191 10.99 -14.24 3.65
N GLY A 192 11.93 -15.00 4.22
CA GLY A 192 11.82 -16.44 4.43
C GLY A 192 10.71 -16.81 5.43
N ILE A 193 10.65 -16.12 6.57
CA ILE A 193 9.61 -16.32 7.59
C ILE A 193 8.23 -15.97 6.99
N GLY A 194 8.12 -14.83 6.30
CA GLY A 194 6.87 -14.42 5.67
C GLY A 194 6.36 -15.43 4.64
N PHE A 195 7.24 -15.93 3.78
CA PHE A 195 6.89 -16.96 2.79
C PHE A 195 6.46 -18.27 3.47
N LEU A 196 7.20 -18.72 4.47
CA LEU A 196 6.90 -19.97 5.19
C LEU A 196 5.54 -19.89 5.90
N LEU A 197 5.29 -18.81 6.63
CA LEU A 197 4.02 -18.59 7.32
C LEU A 197 2.86 -18.48 6.34
N ALA A 198 3.02 -17.73 5.26
CA ALA A 198 1.98 -17.62 4.23
C ALA A 198 1.65 -18.97 3.59
N TRP A 199 2.67 -19.81 3.35
CA TRP A 199 2.46 -21.18 2.88
C TRP A 199 1.68 -22.01 3.90
N ILE A 200 2.03 -21.92 5.20
CA ILE A 200 1.31 -22.60 6.28
C ILE A 200 -0.15 -22.13 6.34
N PHE A 201 -0.41 -20.82 6.30
CA PHE A 201 -1.75 -20.26 6.35
C PHE A 201 -2.60 -20.68 5.14
N VAL A 202 -2.04 -20.66 3.94
CA VAL A 202 -2.72 -21.20 2.74
C VAL A 202 -3.08 -22.68 2.91
N GLN A 203 -2.22 -23.51 3.52
CA GLN A 203 -2.56 -24.91 3.80
C GLN A 203 -3.62 -25.03 4.90
N LEU A 204 -3.58 -24.16 5.89
CA LEU A 204 -4.58 -24.10 6.97
C LEU A 204 -5.98 -23.81 6.40
N HIS A 205 -6.13 -22.74 5.61
CA HIS A 205 -7.37 -22.40 4.93
C HIS A 205 -7.91 -23.53 4.05
N LYS A 206 -7.03 -24.25 3.34
CA LYS A 206 -7.44 -25.38 2.49
C LYS A 206 -7.93 -26.60 3.25
N ARG A 207 -7.35 -26.87 4.41
CA ARG A 207 -7.62 -28.11 5.17
C ARG A 207 -8.75 -27.96 6.17
N LEU A 208 -8.96 -26.75 6.67
CA LEU A 208 -10.01 -26.46 7.61
C LEU A 208 -11.18 -25.84 6.86
N SER A 209 -12.36 -26.44 6.97
CA SER A 209 -13.60 -25.90 6.39
C SER A 209 -14.09 -24.74 7.28
N PHE A 210 -13.59 -23.56 7.03
CA PHE A 210 -14.05 -22.34 7.69
C PHE A 210 -15.28 -21.77 6.98
N ASP A 211 -16.18 -21.19 7.74
CA ASP A 211 -17.18 -20.26 7.22
C ASP A 211 -16.52 -18.95 6.76
N ALA A 212 -17.20 -18.16 5.95
CA ALA A 212 -16.65 -16.93 5.39
C ALA A 212 -16.15 -15.96 6.47
N SER A 213 -16.89 -15.83 7.58
CA SER A 213 -16.53 -14.94 8.69
C SER A 213 -15.22 -15.38 9.36
N SER A 214 -15.06 -16.68 9.62
CA SER A 214 -13.84 -17.24 10.22
C SER A 214 -12.65 -17.14 9.27
N ASN A 215 -12.85 -17.37 7.97
CA ASN A 215 -11.82 -17.17 6.95
C ASN A 215 -11.32 -15.72 6.94
N ILE A 216 -12.22 -14.75 6.94
CA ILE A 216 -11.88 -13.32 6.93
C ILE A 216 -11.16 -12.93 8.23
N ALA A 217 -11.66 -13.38 9.38
CA ALA A 217 -11.02 -13.13 10.68
C ALA A 217 -9.57 -13.67 10.71
N LEU A 218 -9.35 -14.85 10.15
CA LEU A 218 -8.01 -15.43 10.04
C LEU A 218 -7.09 -14.57 9.17
N THR A 219 -7.57 -14.07 8.01
CA THR A 219 -6.76 -13.17 7.16
C THR A 219 -6.36 -11.87 7.87
N ILE A 220 -7.15 -11.38 8.84
CA ILE A 220 -6.80 -10.19 9.64
C ILE A 220 -5.69 -10.52 10.64
N ILE A 221 -5.67 -11.71 11.21
CA ILE A 221 -4.67 -12.13 12.20
C ILE A 221 -3.31 -12.44 11.56
N GLU A 222 -3.29 -12.97 10.35
CA GLU A 222 -2.11 -13.43 9.63
C GLU A 222 -0.99 -12.39 9.53
N PRO A 223 -1.23 -11.13 9.11
CA PRO A 223 -0.17 -10.14 9.01
C PRO A 223 0.45 -9.79 10.37
N TYR A 224 -0.34 -9.78 11.44
CA TYR A 224 0.18 -9.55 12.78
C TYR A 224 1.10 -10.69 13.24
N PHE A 225 0.71 -11.93 12.94
CA PHE A 225 1.53 -13.10 13.29
C PHE A 225 2.82 -13.16 12.48
N MET A 226 2.76 -12.83 11.17
CA MET A 226 3.93 -12.73 10.31
C MET A 226 4.90 -11.65 10.81
N TYR A 227 4.38 -10.47 11.16
CA TYR A 227 5.16 -9.36 11.67
C TYR A 227 5.82 -9.72 13.00
N TRP A 228 5.02 -10.15 13.98
CA TRP A 228 5.49 -10.50 15.31
C TRP A 228 6.55 -11.57 15.29
N LEU A 229 6.34 -12.67 14.57
CA LEU A 229 7.31 -13.76 14.53
C LEU A 229 8.65 -13.35 13.89
N ALA A 230 8.61 -12.55 12.83
CA ALA A 230 9.83 -12.05 12.20
C ALA A 230 10.63 -11.12 13.14
N GLU A 231 9.94 -10.25 13.88
CA GLU A 231 10.57 -9.36 14.88
C GLU A 231 11.19 -10.16 16.04
N GLU A 232 10.56 -11.23 16.48
CA GLU A 232 11.10 -12.12 17.54
C GLU A 232 12.44 -12.76 17.13
N PHE A 233 12.61 -13.06 15.84
CA PHE A 233 13.87 -13.55 15.28
C PHE A 233 14.84 -12.43 14.83
N HIS A 234 14.57 -11.19 15.23
CA HIS A 234 15.34 -10.00 14.81
C HIS A 234 15.45 -9.85 13.29
N CYS A 235 14.43 -10.35 12.56
CA CYS A 235 14.27 -10.17 11.13
C CYS A 235 13.31 -9.01 10.82
N SER A 236 13.19 -8.62 9.56
CA SER A 236 12.27 -7.55 9.18
C SER A 236 10.81 -8.03 9.15
N GLY A 237 10.00 -7.60 10.11
CA GLY A 237 8.55 -7.85 10.14
C GLY A 237 7.84 -7.26 8.91
N VAL A 238 8.30 -6.10 8.42
CA VAL A 238 7.80 -5.48 7.19
C VAL A 238 7.96 -6.42 5.99
N LEU A 239 9.17 -6.95 5.77
CA LEU A 239 9.43 -7.87 4.65
C LEU A 239 8.70 -9.20 4.80
N ALA A 240 8.49 -9.66 6.04
CA ALA A 240 7.71 -10.86 6.29
C ALA A 240 6.25 -10.69 5.85
N VAL A 241 5.60 -9.59 6.25
CA VAL A 241 4.22 -9.29 5.87
C VAL A 241 4.10 -9.09 4.36
N VAL A 242 5.01 -8.32 3.76
CA VAL A 242 5.01 -8.04 2.32
C VAL A 242 5.19 -9.33 1.50
N THR A 243 6.18 -10.14 1.83
CA THR A 243 6.43 -11.41 1.12
C THR A 243 5.28 -12.38 1.31
N GLY A 244 4.74 -12.46 2.53
CA GLY A 244 3.58 -13.28 2.86
C GLY A 244 2.33 -12.86 2.09
N GLY A 245 1.99 -11.59 2.13
CA GLY A 245 0.84 -11.03 1.43
C GLY A 245 0.92 -11.20 -0.09
N LEU A 246 2.09 -10.97 -0.70
CA LEU A 246 2.33 -11.23 -2.12
C LEU A 246 2.13 -12.71 -2.48
N TYR A 247 2.65 -13.64 -1.68
CA TYR A 247 2.45 -15.07 -1.92
C TYR A 247 0.98 -15.44 -1.83
N MET A 248 0.29 -15.03 -0.79
CA MET A 248 -1.14 -15.33 -0.58
C MET A 248 -2.00 -14.70 -1.67
N SER A 249 -1.72 -13.46 -2.09
CA SER A 249 -2.43 -12.78 -3.19
C SER A 249 -2.42 -13.60 -4.48
N THR A 250 -1.30 -14.28 -4.81
CA THR A 250 -1.20 -15.15 -5.99
C THR A 250 -2.00 -16.46 -5.86
N ARG A 251 -2.39 -16.84 -4.66
CA ARG A 251 -3.08 -18.12 -4.35
C ARG A 251 -4.53 -17.95 -3.89
N ARG A 252 -5.03 -16.72 -3.83
CA ARG A 252 -6.35 -16.38 -3.27
C ARG A 252 -7.51 -17.18 -3.88
N LEU A 253 -7.46 -17.51 -5.16
CA LEU A 253 -8.48 -18.32 -5.85
C LEU A 253 -8.48 -19.79 -5.40
N ILE A 254 -7.38 -20.26 -4.80
CA ILE A 254 -7.21 -21.64 -4.41
C ILE A 254 -7.66 -21.90 -2.97
N PHE A 255 -7.61 -20.90 -2.09
CA PHE A 255 -7.89 -21.10 -0.67
C PHE A 255 -9.07 -20.29 -0.12
N LEU A 256 -9.58 -19.29 -0.84
CA LEU A 256 -10.79 -18.56 -0.47
C LEU A 256 -11.93 -18.91 -1.43
N ASP A 257 -13.10 -19.21 -0.86
CA ASP A 257 -14.34 -19.34 -1.61
C ASP A 257 -14.88 -17.96 -2.07
N SER A 258 -15.86 -17.94 -2.95
CA SER A 258 -16.45 -16.71 -3.51
C SER A 258 -17.00 -15.78 -2.44
N THR A 259 -17.71 -16.32 -1.46
CA THR A 259 -18.30 -15.56 -0.35
C THR A 259 -17.21 -14.86 0.47
N SER A 260 -16.16 -15.61 0.87
CA SER A 260 -15.00 -15.06 1.60
C SER A 260 -14.26 -13.98 0.81
N ARG A 261 -14.13 -14.14 -0.51
CA ARG A 261 -13.46 -13.13 -1.36
C ARG A 261 -14.27 -11.83 -1.44
N ILE A 262 -15.58 -11.91 -1.65
CA ILE A 262 -16.45 -10.73 -1.77
C ILE A 262 -16.54 -10.00 -0.41
N GLN A 263 -16.90 -10.72 0.64
CA GLN A 263 -17.05 -10.12 1.97
C GLN A 263 -15.71 -9.63 2.52
N GLY A 264 -14.64 -10.40 2.32
CA GLY A 264 -13.29 -10.04 2.73
C GLY A 264 -12.81 -8.75 2.10
N PHE A 265 -13.11 -8.52 0.82
CA PHE A 265 -12.78 -7.26 0.15
C PHE A 265 -13.40 -6.06 0.89
N HIS A 266 -14.69 -6.10 1.20
CA HIS A 266 -15.37 -4.99 1.89
C HIS A 266 -14.93 -4.81 3.35
N VAL A 267 -14.66 -5.92 4.06
CA VAL A 267 -14.15 -5.86 5.44
C VAL A 267 -12.75 -5.22 5.46
N TRP A 268 -11.85 -5.67 4.58
CA TRP A 268 -10.51 -5.11 4.47
C TRP A 268 -10.53 -3.63 4.06
N GLU A 269 -11.33 -3.25 3.07
CA GLU A 269 -11.49 -1.86 2.65
C GLU A 269 -11.91 -0.96 3.82
N SER A 270 -12.92 -1.38 4.61
CA SER A 270 -13.40 -0.63 5.77
C SER A 270 -12.37 -0.59 6.90
N PHE A 271 -11.70 -1.70 7.16
CA PHE A 271 -10.68 -1.80 8.20
C PHE A 271 -9.48 -0.89 7.92
N ILE A 272 -8.94 -0.95 6.71
CA ILE A 272 -7.82 -0.10 6.28
C ILE A 272 -8.21 1.39 6.25
N PHE A 273 -9.45 1.71 5.83
CA PHE A 273 -9.96 3.07 5.88
C PHE A 273 -9.92 3.64 7.31
N ILE A 274 -10.42 2.89 8.29
CA ILE A 274 -10.42 3.31 9.70
C ILE A 274 -8.99 3.44 10.23
N LEU A 275 -8.11 2.47 9.98
CA LEU A 275 -6.72 2.51 10.42
C LEU A 275 -5.97 3.73 9.86
N ASN A 276 -6.06 3.96 8.57
CA ASN A 276 -5.46 5.13 7.92
C ASN A 276 -6.03 6.43 8.50
N GLY A 277 -7.36 6.47 8.69
CA GLY A 277 -8.03 7.63 9.25
C GLY A 277 -7.52 7.99 10.64
N ILE A 278 -7.39 7.00 11.51
CA ILE A 278 -6.87 7.17 12.88
C ILE A 278 -5.45 7.71 12.83
N VAL A 279 -4.56 7.13 12.02
CA VAL A 279 -3.16 7.55 11.99
C VAL A 279 -3.01 8.97 11.46
N PHE A 280 -3.68 9.34 10.36
CA PHE A 280 -3.59 10.70 9.83
C PHE A 280 -4.16 11.74 10.79
N LEU A 281 -5.20 11.42 11.54
CA LEU A 281 -5.74 12.30 12.56
C LEU A 281 -4.76 12.47 13.74
N ILE A 282 -4.12 11.37 14.17
CA ILE A 282 -3.10 11.38 15.23
C ILE A 282 -1.90 12.24 14.82
N ILE A 283 -1.46 12.19 13.55
CA ILE A 283 -0.38 13.06 13.04
C ILE A 283 -0.68 14.53 13.39
N GLY A 284 -1.91 14.99 13.18
CA GLY A 284 -2.31 16.35 13.51
C GLY A 284 -2.39 16.62 15.02
N LEU A 285 -2.85 15.63 15.80
CA LEU A 285 -3.04 15.75 17.25
C LEU A 285 -1.73 15.81 18.03
N GLU A 286 -0.64 15.22 17.54
CA GLU A 286 0.66 15.15 18.22
C GLU A 286 1.43 16.48 18.23
N LEU A 287 1.07 17.46 17.39
CA LEU A 287 1.82 18.69 17.24
C LEU A 287 2.02 19.48 18.55
N PRO A 288 1.01 19.68 19.43
CA PRO A 288 1.21 20.45 20.66
C PRO A 288 2.29 19.83 21.57
N GLU A 289 2.29 18.50 21.75
CA GLU A 289 3.27 17.80 22.58
C GLU A 289 4.68 17.94 21.99
N ILE A 290 4.81 17.82 20.66
CA ILE A 290 6.09 18.02 19.95
C ILE A 290 6.60 19.47 20.13
N VAL A 291 5.72 20.47 20.01
CA VAL A 291 6.07 21.89 20.18
C VAL A 291 6.46 22.21 21.61
N GLU A 292 5.76 21.63 22.59
CA GLU A 292 6.07 21.80 24.01
C GLU A 292 7.45 21.20 24.35
N GLY A 293 7.73 19.99 23.86
CA GLY A 293 9.04 19.35 23.99
C GLY A 293 10.17 20.18 23.36
N LEU A 294 9.93 20.75 22.17
CA LEU A 294 10.91 21.61 21.50
C LEU A 294 11.19 22.89 22.28
N ARG A 295 10.18 23.52 22.88
CA ARG A 295 10.32 24.71 23.74
C ARG A 295 11.09 24.40 24.99
N ALA A 296 10.88 23.24 25.60
CA ALA A 296 11.63 22.79 26.79
C ALA A 296 13.13 22.63 26.51
N GLU A 297 13.50 22.29 25.28
CA GLU A 297 14.90 22.23 24.82
C GLU A 297 15.47 23.61 24.43
N GLY A 298 14.68 24.68 24.51
CA GLY A 298 15.09 26.04 24.21
C GLY A 298 15.28 26.37 22.73
N THR A 299 14.80 25.50 21.82
CA THR A 299 14.91 25.74 20.37
C THR A 299 13.80 26.66 19.90
N PRO A 300 14.10 27.81 19.25
CA PRO A 300 13.08 28.70 18.70
C PRO A 300 12.28 28.03 17.59
N LEU A 301 10.94 28.12 17.65
CA LEU A 301 10.05 27.52 16.70
C LEU A 301 10.30 27.93 15.22
N SER A 302 10.67 29.21 15.02
CA SER A 302 10.98 29.73 13.67
C SER A 302 12.21 29.06 13.05
N ILE A 303 13.22 28.74 13.86
CA ILE A 303 14.44 28.05 13.43
C ILE A 303 14.10 26.59 13.10
N ALA A 304 13.33 25.91 13.95
CA ALA A 304 12.91 24.53 13.74
C ALA A 304 12.04 24.39 12.47
N ILE A 305 11.14 25.35 12.19
CA ILE A 305 10.40 25.40 10.91
C ILE A 305 11.37 25.56 9.74
N GLY A 306 12.38 26.43 9.86
CA GLY A 306 13.42 26.60 8.84
C GLY A 306 14.16 25.30 8.52
N TYR A 307 14.54 24.54 9.55
CA TYR A 307 15.15 23.20 9.36
C TYR A 307 14.20 22.21 8.71
N GLY A 308 12.92 22.17 9.11
CA GLY A 308 11.90 21.33 8.49
C GLY A 308 11.72 21.63 7.01
N LEU A 309 11.66 22.91 6.63
CA LEU A 309 11.55 23.35 5.23
C LEU A 309 12.82 23.02 4.43
N LEU A 310 14.00 23.22 5.02
CA LEU A 310 15.28 22.86 4.41
C LEU A 310 15.31 21.36 4.07
N ILE A 311 15.02 20.50 5.05
CA ILE A 311 15.02 19.06 4.86
C ILE A 311 13.95 18.63 3.84
N THR A 312 12.76 19.24 3.86
CA THR A 312 11.74 19.01 2.83
C THR A 312 12.24 19.34 1.42
N GLY A 313 12.91 20.48 1.27
CA GLY A 313 13.51 20.87 0.00
C GLY A 313 14.58 19.88 -0.49
N VAL A 314 15.44 19.42 0.42
CA VAL A 314 16.45 18.38 0.12
C VAL A 314 15.81 17.07 -0.32
N LEU A 315 14.76 16.63 0.38
CA LEU A 315 14.01 15.41 0.03
C LEU A 315 13.42 15.47 -1.36
N ILE A 316 12.74 16.57 -1.69
CA ILE A 316 12.12 16.77 -3.00
C ILE A 316 13.21 16.81 -4.09
N ALA A 317 14.28 17.57 -3.87
CA ALA A 317 15.38 17.67 -4.82
C ALA A 317 16.09 16.33 -5.04
N ALA A 318 16.43 15.61 -3.98
CA ALA A 318 17.07 14.28 -4.05
C ALA A 318 16.19 13.29 -4.83
N ARG A 319 14.88 13.29 -4.60
CA ARG A 319 13.94 12.40 -5.28
C ARG A 319 13.79 12.75 -6.76
N ILE A 320 13.70 14.02 -7.12
CA ILE A 320 13.66 14.47 -8.52
C ILE A 320 14.95 14.07 -9.24
N ILE A 321 16.12 14.33 -8.65
CA ILE A 321 17.42 13.94 -9.20
C ILE A 321 17.47 12.42 -9.41
N SER A 322 17.05 11.64 -8.44
CA SER A 322 17.00 10.18 -8.53
C SER A 322 16.08 9.69 -9.65
N ALA A 323 14.92 10.32 -9.83
CA ALA A 323 13.98 9.96 -10.91
C ALA A 323 14.57 10.24 -12.29
N TYR A 324 15.29 11.36 -12.46
CA TYR A 324 16.01 11.65 -13.71
C TYR A 324 17.19 10.71 -13.95
N THR A 325 17.95 10.38 -12.91
CA THR A 325 19.06 9.40 -13.04
C THR A 325 18.54 8.02 -13.41
N ALA A 326 17.42 7.59 -12.86
CA ALA A 326 16.75 6.34 -13.24
C ALA A 326 16.28 6.36 -14.70
N LEU A 327 15.75 7.49 -15.18
CA LEU A 327 15.39 7.64 -16.61
C LEU A 327 16.63 7.52 -17.50
N VAL A 328 17.72 8.21 -17.17
CA VAL A 328 18.97 8.15 -17.93
C VAL A 328 19.54 6.72 -17.94
N ALA A 329 19.55 6.05 -16.79
CA ALA A 329 19.98 4.66 -16.70
C ALA A 329 19.09 3.74 -17.57
N THR A 330 17.77 3.94 -17.55
CA THR A 330 16.84 3.19 -18.42
C THR A 330 17.11 3.46 -19.90
N PHE A 331 17.44 4.70 -20.25
CA PHE A 331 17.80 5.07 -21.62
C PHE A 331 19.07 4.36 -22.11
N ILE A 332 20.07 4.24 -21.24
CA ILE A 332 21.35 3.61 -21.57
C ILE A 332 21.20 2.08 -21.65
N PHE A 333 20.53 1.46 -20.66
CA PHE A 333 20.52 0.01 -20.50
C PHE A 333 19.28 -0.69 -21.05
N ARG A 334 18.15 0.02 -21.29
CA ARG A 334 16.86 -0.59 -21.65
C ARG A 334 15.97 0.26 -22.55
N ARG A 335 16.44 0.58 -23.76
CA ARG A 335 15.66 1.33 -24.76
C ARG A 335 14.28 0.75 -25.10
N SER A 336 14.12 -0.57 -24.99
CA SER A 336 12.85 -1.28 -25.32
C SER A 336 11.69 -1.03 -24.35
N VAL A 337 11.98 -0.53 -23.14
CA VAL A 337 10.99 -0.30 -22.07
C VAL A 337 10.56 1.17 -21.99
N MET A 338 11.12 2.02 -22.85
CA MET A 338 10.79 3.45 -22.85
C MET A 338 9.34 3.72 -23.20
N PRO A 339 8.67 4.64 -22.46
CA PRO A 339 7.36 5.13 -22.86
C PRO A 339 7.43 5.68 -24.31
N ARG A 340 6.52 5.22 -25.16
CA ARG A 340 6.35 5.75 -26.52
C ARG A 340 5.69 7.13 -26.45
N GLY A 341 6.44 8.13 -26.01
CA GLY A 341 5.98 9.52 -25.89
C GLY A 341 6.99 10.51 -26.47
N GLY A 342 6.52 11.70 -26.79
CA GLY A 342 7.39 12.77 -27.26
C GLY A 342 8.38 13.24 -26.18
N ARG A 343 9.36 14.11 -26.58
CA ARG A 343 10.38 14.66 -25.66
C ARG A 343 9.79 15.28 -24.39
N ARG A 344 8.59 15.86 -24.48
CA ARG A 344 7.86 16.46 -23.35
C ARG A 344 7.50 15.39 -22.31
N THR A 345 6.96 14.25 -22.72
CA THR A 345 6.57 13.13 -21.86
C THR A 345 7.77 12.57 -21.11
N LEU A 346 8.90 12.40 -21.79
CA LEU A 346 10.15 11.89 -21.21
C LEU A 346 10.70 12.80 -20.10
N LEU A 347 10.53 14.11 -20.21
CA LEU A 347 10.99 15.06 -19.19
C LEU A 347 9.97 15.20 -18.03
N THR A 348 8.69 15.03 -18.30
CA THR A 348 7.65 15.28 -17.31
C THR A 348 7.42 14.09 -16.38
N ILE A 349 7.55 12.84 -16.87
CA ILE A 349 7.34 11.64 -16.05
C ILE A 349 8.28 11.59 -14.82
N PRO A 350 9.62 11.76 -14.95
CA PRO A 350 10.50 11.76 -13.79
C PRO A 350 10.18 12.89 -12.79
N LEU A 351 9.78 14.05 -13.29
CA LEU A 351 9.39 15.17 -12.46
C LEU A 351 8.12 14.85 -11.65
N LEU A 352 7.12 14.18 -12.28
CA LEU A 352 5.91 13.72 -11.61
C LEU A 352 6.22 12.64 -10.56
N LEU A 353 7.05 11.66 -10.91
CA LEU A 353 7.50 10.62 -9.97
C LEU A 353 8.29 11.22 -8.79
N GLY A 354 9.13 12.21 -9.06
CA GLY A 354 9.83 12.93 -8.02
C GLY A 354 8.91 13.74 -7.11
N TRP A 355 7.89 14.39 -7.70
CA TRP A 355 6.92 15.22 -6.97
C TRP A 355 5.89 14.39 -6.19
N SER A 356 5.57 13.16 -6.59
CA SER A 356 4.59 12.29 -5.94
C SER A 356 5.06 11.68 -4.61
N GLY A 357 6.26 11.97 -4.16
CA GLY A 357 6.85 11.38 -2.96
C GLY A 357 6.37 12.03 -1.66
N MET A 358 5.09 11.97 -1.34
CA MET A 358 4.54 12.43 -0.06
C MET A 358 4.97 11.51 1.09
N ARG A 359 5.06 12.05 2.30
CA ARG A 359 5.39 11.31 3.53
C ARG A 359 4.13 11.15 4.38
N GLY A 360 4.05 10.05 5.13
CA GLY A 360 2.85 9.75 5.91
C GLY A 360 3.12 8.96 7.17
N VAL A 361 2.34 7.89 7.32
CA VAL A 361 2.19 7.09 8.53
C VAL A 361 3.51 6.53 9.06
N VAL A 362 4.29 5.88 8.19
CA VAL A 362 5.53 5.19 8.60
C VAL A 362 6.58 6.18 9.10
N SER A 363 6.67 7.37 8.47
CA SER A 363 7.60 8.40 8.91
C SER A 363 7.28 8.91 10.32
N LEU A 364 5.99 9.14 10.66
CA LEU A 364 5.62 9.55 12.01
C LEU A 364 5.87 8.43 13.01
N ALA A 365 5.44 7.21 12.69
CA ALA A 365 5.62 6.06 13.56
C ALA A 365 7.12 5.85 13.88
N ALA A 366 7.99 5.91 12.87
CA ALA A 366 9.43 5.82 13.05
C ALA A 366 10.01 6.96 13.91
N ALA A 367 9.52 8.19 13.72
CA ALA A 367 9.96 9.31 14.55
C ALA A 367 9.56 9.12 16.02
N LEU A 368 8.32 8.73 16.28
CA LEU A 368 7.81 8.47 17.64
C LEU A 368 8.54 7.29 18.31
N ALA A 369 8.99 6.30 17.54
CA ALA A 369 9.74 5.14 18.03
C ALA A 369 11.17 5.47 18.49
N ILE A 370 11.64 6.71 18.32
CA ILE A 370 12.92 7.14 18.92
C ILE A 370 12.79 7.07 20.44
N PRO A 371 13.67 6.32 21.14
CA PRO A 371 13.59 6.20 22.59
C PRO A 371 13.76 7.56 23.29
N ILE A 372 13.11 7.73 24.44
CA ILE A 372 13.24 8.97 25.23
C ILE A 372 14.62 9.05 25.86
N THR A 373 15.14 7.90 26.31
CA THR A 373 16.45 7.78 26.95
C THR A 373 17.26 6.69 26.23
N MET A 374 18.55 6.88 26.13
CA MET A 374 19.52 5.87 25.68
C MET A 374 19.77 4.83 26.78
N ASP A 375 20.38 3.71 26.44
CA ASP A 375 20.73 2.61 27.38
C ASP A 375 21.60 3.07 28.55
N ASN A 376 22.38 4.16 28.37
CA ASN A 376 23.19 4.78 29.41
C ASN A 376 22.40 5.73 30.35
N GLY A 377 21.08 5.82 30.22
CA GLY A 377 20.18 6.66 31.01
C GLY A 377 20.16 8.15 30.63
N MET A 378 20.94 8.57 29.64
CA MET A 378 20.92 9.95 29.14
C MET A 378 19.74 10.16 28.20
N ALA A 379 19.20 11.38 28.15
CA ALA A 379 18.17 11.75 27.19
C ALA A 379 18.69 11.57 25.75
N PHE A 380 17.80 11.09 24.85
CA PHE A 380 18.16 10.91 23.45
C PHE A 380 18.43 12.27 22.79
N PRO A 381 19.59 12.46 22.14
CA PRO A 381 19.99 13.77 21.63
C PRO A 381 19.07 14.22 20.48
N GLN A 382 18.67 15.51 20.54
CA GLN A 382 17.86 16.16 19.49
C GLN A 382 16.53 15.46 19.15
N ARG A 383 15.99 14.63 20.05
CA ARG A 383 14.76 13.85 19.79
C ARG A 383 13.60 14.74 19.38
N ASN A 384 13.30 15.78 20.16
CA ASN A 384 12.15 16.65 19.90
C ASN A 384 12.31 17.45 18.59
N LEU A 385 13.55 17.83 18.25
CA LEU A 385 13.84 18.49 16.98
C LEU A 385 13.64 17.54 15.79
N ILE A 386 14.05 16.27 15.90
CA ILE A 386 13.80 15.25 14.86
C ILE A 386 12.29 15.03 14.66
N LEU A 387 11.54 14.91 15.75
CA LEU A 387 10.07 14.78 15.71
C LEU A 387 9.43 15.98 15.01
N PHE A 388 9.84 17.19 15.38
CA PHE A 388 9.31 18.41 14.79
C PHE A 388 9.65 18.56 13.30
N ILE A 389 10.89 18.30 12.91
CA ILE A 389 11.31 18.30 11.49
C ILE A 389 10.48 17.27 10.71
N THR A 390 10.33 16.06 11.23
CA THR A 390 9.51 15.02 10.60
C THR A 390 8.07 15.46 10.43
N PHE A 391 7.47 16.08 11.45
CA PHE A 391 6.11 16.64 11.35
C PHE A 391 5.99 17.68 10.23
N ILE A 392 6.92 18.64 10.15
CA ILE A 392 6.93 19.66 9.09
C ILE A 392 7.10 19.02 7.71
N VAL A 393 7.97 18.02 7.57
CA VAL A 393 8.14 17.27 6.32
C VAL A 393 6.83 16.60 5.90
N ILE A 394 6.15 15.90 6.82
CA ILE A 394 4.87 15.26 6.54
C ILE A 394 3.84 16.31 6.13
N LEU A 395 3.67 17.37 6.92
CA LEU A 395 2.68 18.41 6.66
C LEU A 395 2.92 19.10 5.30
N VAL A 396 4.14 19.50 5.01
CA VAL A 396 4.47 20.22 3.76
C VAL A 396 4.36 19.30 2.56
N THR A 397 4.81 18.05 2.65
CA THR A 397 4.70 17.12 1.53
C THR A 397 3.25 16.66 1.33
N LEU A 398 2.53 16.32 2.38
CA LEU A 398 1.15 15.86 2.26
C LEU A 398 0.22 16.96 1.75
N VAL A 399 0.27 18.16 2.37
CA VAL A 399 -0.57 19.29 1.99
C VAL A 399 -0.08 19.95 0.71
N GLY A 400 1.21 20.31 0.64
CA GLY A 400 1.78 21.04 -0.50
C GLY A 400 1.81 20.22 -1.78
N GLN A 401 2.42 19.04 -1.75
CA GLN A 401 2.48 18.15 -2.93
C GLN A 401 1.09 17.56 -3.22
N GLY A 402 0.33 17.19 -2.18
CA GLY A 402 -0.99 16.59 -2.34
C GLY A 402 -2.00 17.49 -3.03
N LEU A 403 -2.04 18.78 -2.73
CA LEU A 403 -2.94 19.74 -3.40
C LEU A 403 -2.46 20.13 -4.80
N THR A 404 -1.15 20.10 -5.04
CA THR A 404 -0.58 20.53 -6.33
C THR A 404 -0.43 19.38 -7.34
N LEU A 405 -0.28 18.14 -6.90
CA LEU A 405 -0.07 16.98 -7.77
C LEU A 405 -1.18 16.78 -8.82
N PRO A 406 -2.50 16.83 -8.48
CA PRO A 406 -3.56 16.70 -9.49
C PRO A 406 -3.51 17.77 -10.57
N GLN A 407 -3.20 19.01 -10.18
CA GLN A 407 -3.09 20.13 -11.12
C GLN A 407 -1.85 19.97 -12.01
N PHE A 408 -0.75 19.48 -11.43
CA PHE A 408 0.49 19.26 -12.14
C PHE A 408 0.34 18.13 -13.18
N ILE A 409 -0.33 17.03 -12.83
CA ILE A 409 -0.64 15.94 -13.75
C ILE A 409 -1.51 16.47 -14.91
N LYS A 410 -2.61 17.17 -14.62
CA LYS A 410 -3.50 17.72 -15.64
C LYS A 410 -2.81 18.70 -16.61
N ARG A 411 -1.94 19.58 -16.09
CA ARG A 411 -1.22 20.57 -16.92
C ARG A 411 -0.09 19.94 -17.74
N SER A 412 0.46 18.85 -17.27
CA SER A 412 1.58 18.19 -17.94
C SER A 412 1.19 17.55 -19.28
N GLY A 413 -0.07 17.06 -19.41
CA GLY A 413 -0.53 16.25 -20.52
C GLY A 413 0.33 15.01 -20.77
N ALA A 414 1.13 14.61 -19.75
CA ALA A 414 2.13 13.55 -19.90
C ALA A 414 1.49 12.18 -20.10
N TRP A 415 0.25 12.03 -19.64
CA TRP A 415 -0.46 10.75 -19.61
C TRP A 415 -1.49 10.61 -20.72
N ASP A 416 -1.96 11.71 -21.34
CA ASP A 416 -3.02 11.69 -22.35
C ASP A 416 -2.69 10.80 -23.56
N ASN A 417 -1.40 10.61 -23.86
CA ASN A 417 -0.93 9.78 -24.97
C ASN A 417 -0.50 8.36 -24.57
N ILE A 418 -0.50 8.01 -23.28
CA ILE A 418 0.00 6.72 -22.77
C ILE A 418 -1.16 5.83 -22.32
N VAL A 419 -2.22 6.43 -21.77
CA VAL A 419 -3.44 5.72 -21.39
C VAL A 419 -4.43 5.82 -22.54
N THR A 420 -4.33 4.92 -23.50
CA THR A 420 -5.39 4.77 -24.49
C THR A 420 -6.54 4.00 -23.82
N GLU A 421 -7.66 4.68 -23.61
CA GLU A 421 -8.93 4.03 -23.22
C GLU A 421 -9.26 2.87 -24.17
N GLU A 422 -8.81 2.94 -25.41
CA GLU A 422 -8.91 1.88 -26.39
C GLU A 422 -8.21 0.59 -25.95
N SER A 423 -6.99 0.66 -25.40
CA SER A 423 -6.28 -0.54 -24.94
C SER A 423 -6.99 -1.24 -23.78
N GLU A 424 -7.53 -0.47 -22.82
CA GLU A 424 -8.27 -1.04 -21.70
C GLU A 424 -9.63 -1.58 -22.14
N ARG A 425 -10.31 -0.92 -23.07
CA ARG A 425 -11.57 -1.39 -23.67
C ARG A 425 -11.35 -2.66 -24.47
N ASP A 426 -10.26 -2.71 -25.25
CA ASP A 426 -9.90 -3.88 -26.04
C ASP A 426 -9.62 -5.10 -25.16
N ASP A 427 -8.88 -4.93 -24.05
CA ASP A 427 -8.58 -6.01 -23.13
C ASP A 427 -9.86 -6.51 -22.42
N ARG A 428 -10.71 -5.59 -21.95
CA ARG A 428 -12.02 -5.95 -21.37
C ARG A 428 -12.91 -6.65 -22.37
N GLN A 429 -12.91 -6.21 -23.62
CA GLN A 429 -13.71 -6.84 -24.67
C GLN A 429 -13.19 -8.23 -25.01
N LYS A 430 -11.87 -8.42 -25.12
CA LYS A 430 -11.23 -9.72 -25.35
C LYS A 430 -11.54 -10.71 -24.22
N VAL A 431 -11.37 -10.29 -22.97
CA VAL A 431 -11.68 -11.13 -21.81
C VAL A 431 -13.16 -11.51 -21.80
N LYS A 432 -14.06 -10.57 -22.03
CA LYS A 432 -15.51 -10.82 -22.07
C LYS A 432 -15.92 -11.75 -23.21
N GLN A 433 -15.34 -11.55 -24.38
CA GLN A 433 -15.60 -12.43 -25.53
C GLN A 433 -15.04 -13.84 -25.28
N GLY A 434 -13.81 -13.94 -24.78
CA GLY A 434 -13.20 -15.23 -24.46
C GLY A 434 -13.98 -16.00 -23.38
N LEU A 435 -14.48 -15.33 -22.35
CA LEU A 435 -15.38 -15.95 -21.36
C LEU A 435 -16.67 -16.46 -21.96
N LYS A 436 -17.27 -15.70 -22.89
CA LYS A 436 -18.49 -16.15 -23.58
C LYS A 436 -18.23 -17.39 -24.45
N GLU A 437 -17.15 -17.37 -25.22
CA GLU A 437 -16.75 -18.49 -26.07
C GLU A 437 -16.43 -19.74 -25.23
N ASN A 438 -15.68 -19.58 -24.14
CA ASN A 438 -15.36 -20.66 -23.21
C ASN A 438 -16.63 -21.27 -22.58
N ALA A 439 -17.57 -20.42 -22.14
CA ALA A 439 -18.85 -20.89 -21.57
C ALA A 439 -19.67 -21.70 -22.57
N LEU A 440 -19.81 -21.21 -23.79
CA LEU A 440 -20.56 -21.90 -24.84
C LEU A 440 -19.91 -23.24 -25.25
N GLN A 441 -18.58 -23.27 -25.32
CA GLN A 441 -17.83 -24.49 -25.60
C GLN A 441 -17.98 -25.51 -24.46
N PHE A 442 -17.91 -25.10 -23.21
CA PHE A 442 -18.13 -25.96 -22.04
C PHE A 442 -19.54 -26.59 -22.08
N LEU A 443 -20.58 -25.76 -22.27
CA LEU A 443 -21.95 -26.21 -22.32
C LEU A 443 -22.22 -27.15 -23.50
N LYS A 444 -21.59 -26.90 -24.66
CA LYS A 444 -21.69 -27.78 -25.83
C LYS A 444 -21.03 -29.14 -25.54
N ASN A 445 -19.83 -29.16 -24.98
CA ASN A 445 -19.11 -30.38 -24.60
C ASN A 445 -19.92 -31.20 -23.57
N LYS A 446 -20.51 -30.52 -22.58
CA LYS A 446 -21.35 -31.19 -21.55
C LYS A 446 -22.59 -31.81 -22.17
N ARG A 447 -23.24 -31.14 -23.14
CA ARG A 447 -24.39 -31.64 -23.87
C ARG A 447 -24.06 -32.89 -24.73
N GLU A 448 -22.87 -32.94 -25.33
CA GLU A 448 -22.44 -34.04 -26.20
C GLU A 448 -21.99 -35.26 -25.41
N ASN A 449 -21.30 -35.07 -24.30
CA ASN A 449 -20.66 -36.15 -23.54
C ASN A 449 -21.52 -36.71 -22.40
N GLU A 450 -22.39 -35.89 -21.82
CA GLU A 450 -23.26 -36.26 -20.68
C GLU A 450 -24.68 -35.71 -20.89
N PRO A 451 -25.47 -36.26 -21.81
CA PRO A 451 -26.82 -35.77 -22.02
C PRO A 451 -27.72 -36.16 -20.84
N ASP A 452 -27.92 -35.25 -19.89
CA ASP A 452 -28.89 -35.40 -18.81
C ASP A 452 -30.14 -34.55 -19.12
N HIS A 453 -31.26 -35.20 -19.28
CA HIS A 453 -32.54 -34.54 -19.60
C HIS A 453 -33.09 -33.68 -18.44
N GLU A 454 -32.58 -33.87 -17.23
CA GLU A 454 -32.97 -33.08 -16.07
C GLU A 454 -32.21 -31.75 -15.99
N VAL A 455 -31.12 -31.59 -16.74
CA VAL A 455 -30.36 -30.35 -16.82
C VAL A 455 -30.94 -29.44 -17.90
N ASN A 456 -31.33 -28.22 -17.53
CA ASN A 456 -31.92 -27.27 -18.46
C ASN A 456 -30.86 -26.51 -19.29
N LEU A 457 -30.03 -27.28 -20.03
CA LEU A 457 -28.95 -26.76 -20.87
C LEU A 457 -29.39 -25.69 -21.88
N PRO A 458 -30.59 -25.82 -22.57
CA PRO A 458 -31.02 -24.79 -23.50
C PRO A 458 -31.23 -23.41 -22.85
N HIS A 459 -31.70 -23.37 -21.60
CA HIS A 459 -31.83 -22.11 -20.86
C HIS A 459 -30.48 -21.54 -20.42
N LEU A 460 -29.53 -22.38 -20.00
CA LEU A 460 -28.15 -21.95 -19.71
C LEU A 460 -27.48 -21.34 -20.94
N VAL A 461 -27.64 -21.96 -22.12
CA VAL A 461 -27.09 -21.42 -23.38
C VAL A 461 -27.73 -20.07 -23.70
N ARG A 462 -29.04 -19.92 -23.61
CA ARG A 462 -29.72 -18.63 -23.84
C ARG A 462 -29.30 -17.55 -22.86
N PHE A 463 -29.15 -17.92 -21.60
CA PHE A 463 -28.65 -17.01 -20.57
C PHE A 463 -27.28 -16.39 -20.95
N TRP A 464 -26.37 -17.24 -21.44
CA TRP A 464 -25.03 -16.77 -21.86
C TRP A 464 -25.02 -16.09 -23.24
N GLU A 465 -25.88 -16.48 -24.16
CA GLU A 465 -26.00 -15.83 -25.47
C GLU A 465 -26.63 -14.45 -25.39
N LYS A 466 -27.72 -14.29 -24.65
CA LYS A 466 -28.56 -13.09 -24.67
C LYS A 466 -28.44 -12.22 -23.40
N LYS A 467 -27.78 -12.69 -22.34
CA LYS A 467 -27.85 -12.06 -21.00
C LYS A 467 -29.30 -11.81 -20.54
N GLU A 468 -30.19 -12.74 -20.82
CA GLU A 468 -31.56 -12.66 -20.31
C GLU A 468 -31.53 -12.69 -18.78
N ASN A 469 -32.30 -11.82 -18.13
CA ASN A 469 -32.39 -11.80 -16.66
C ASN A 469 -32.95 -13.15 -16.20
N ALA A 470 -32.25 -13.81 -15.28
CA ALA A 470 -32.68 -15.03 -14.62
C ALA A 470 -33.84 -14.74 -13.63
N SER A 471 -34.89 -14.07 -14.10
CA SER A 471 -36.06 -13.73 -13.28
C SER A 471 -37.10 -14.83 -13.18
N ASP A 472 -36.97 -15.92 -13.97
CA ASP A 472 -37.83 -17.09 -13.86
C ASP A 472 -37.21 -18.13 -12.92
N GLU A 473 -37.66 -18.14 -11.68
CA GLU A 473 -37.18 -19.04 -10.60
C GLU A 473 -37.42 -20.55 -10.86
N GLY A 474 -38.19 -20.91 -11.88
CA GLY A 474 -38.62 -22.30 -12.10
C GLY A 474 -37.70 -23.19 -12.97
N TRP A 475 -36.65 -22.64 -13.60
CA TRP A 475 -35.79 -23.41 -14.52
C TRP A 475 -34.49 -23.94 -13.88
N MET A 476 -34.10 -23.43 -12.70
CA MET A 476 -32.85 -23.73 -12.00
C MET A 476 -33.10 -24.87 -10.98
N ASN A 477 -33.07 -26.12 -11.41
CA ASN A 477 -33.07 -27.27 -10.52
C ASN A 477 -31.63 -27.57 -9.99
N GLU A 478 -31.50 -28.43 -8.98
CA GLU A 478 -30.22 -28.76 -8.34
C GLU A 478 -29.16 -29.25 -9.33
N LYS A 479 -29.55 -30.04 -10.32
CA LYS A 479 -28.61 -30.53 -11.34
C LYS A 479 -28.17 -29.41 -12.29
N THR A 480 -29.07 -28.51 -12.69
CA THR A 480 -28.73 -27.33 -13.49
C THR A 480 -27.82 -26.40 -12.74
N LYS A 481 -28.07 -26.22 -11.43
CA LYS A 481 -27.21 -25.43 -10.51
C LYS A 481 -25.79 -26.02 -10.44
N ALA A 482 -25.66 -27.34 -10.28
CA ALA A 482 -24.37 -28.02 -10.28
C ALA A 482 -23.59 -27.78 -11.58
N VAL A 483 -24.23 -27.93 -12.74
CA VAL A 483 -23.60 -27.66 -14.05
C VAL A 483 -23.21 -26.19 -14.20
N PHE A 484 -24.01 -25.26 -13.64
CA PHE A 484 -23.67 -23.84 -13.65
C PHE A 484 -22.45 -23.56 -12.77
N MET A 485 -22.35 -24.19 -11.59
CA MET A 485 -21.19 -24.07 -10.72
C MET A 485 -19.91 -24.62 -11.39
N ASP A 486 -20.00 -25.77 -12.06
CA ASP A 486 -18.90 -26.33 -12.86
C ASP A 486 -18.47 -25.38 -13.98
N LEU A 487 -19.42 -24.70 -14.62
CA LEU A 487 -19.15 -23.70 -15.64
C LEU A 487 -18.39 -22.49 -15.07
N LEU A 488 -18.81 -21.95 -13.91
CA LEU A 488 -18.13 -20.83 -13.27
C LEU A 488 -16.70 -21.21 -12.87
N GLU A 489 -16.48 -22.43 -12.39
CA GLU A 489 -15.15 -22.92 -12.07
C GLU A 489 -14.28 -23.08 -13.32
N ASN A 490 -14.83 -23.60 -14.41
CA ASN A 490 -14.13 -23.66 -15.71
C ASN A 490 -13.74 -22.26 -16.21
N GLN A 491 -14.60 -21.26 -16.00
CA GLN A 491 -14.29 -19.86 -16.34
C GLN A 491 -13.17 -19.27 -15.49
N ARG A 492 -13.09 -19.62 -14.19
CA ARG A 492 -11.97 -19.21 -13.33
C ARG A 492 -10.65 -19.80 -13.82
N GLN A 493 -10.64 -21.08 -14.18
CA GLN A 493 -9.46 -21.74 -14.75
C GLN A 493 -9.05 -21.09 -16.08
N TYR A 494 -10.01 -20.77 -16.95
CA TYR A 494 -9.73 -20.01 -18.17
C TYR A 494 -9.11 -18.64 -17.89
N LEU A 495 -9.62 -17.89 -16.91
CA LEU A 495 -9.06 -16.60 -16.51
C LEU A 495 -7.67 -16.75 -15.90
N GLU A 496 -7.39 -17.82 -15.15
CA GLU A 496 -6.07 -18.11 -14.60
C GLU A 496 -5.06 -18.39 -15.73
N GLU A 497 -5.43 -19.16 -16.74
CA GLU A 497 -4.61 -19.36 -17.95
C GLU A 497 -4.38 -18.05 -18.70
N LEU A 498 -5.44 -17.27 -18.91
CA LEU A 498 -5.39 -16.01 -19.62
C LEU A 498 -4.51 -14.98 -18.90
N ASN A 499 -4.45 -15.04 -17.57
CA ASN A 499 -3.58 -14.17 -16.75
C ASN A 499 -2.08 -14.45 -16.97
N LYS A 500 -1.71 -15.60 -17.55
CA LYS A 500 -0.31 -15.88 -17.91
C LYS A 500 0.17 -15.08 -19.13
N ASP A 501 -0.75 -14.59 -19.98
CA ASP A 501 -0.40 -13.74 -21.11
C ASP A 501 0.06 -12.35 -20.63
N PRO A 502 1.33 -11.95 -20.88
CA PRO A 502 1.84 -10.65 -20.44
C PRO A 502 1.14 -9.44 -21.08
N LYS A 503 0.35 -9.62 -22.12
CA LYS A 503 -0.38 -8.54 -22.79
C LYS A 503 -1.69 -8.19 -22.10
N ILE A 504 -2.30 -9.12 -21.39
CA ILE A 504 -3.59 -8.92 -20.73
C ILE A 504 -3.35 -8.37 -19.33
N ASP A 505 -4.10 -7.36 -18.99
CA ASP A 505 -4.00 -6.71 -17.70
C ASP A 505 -4.59 -7.55 -16.57
N GLU A 506 -3.85 -7.70 -15.47
CA GLU A 506 -4.26 -8.48 -14.31
C GLU A 506 -5.49 -7.90 -13.60
N GLU A 507 -5.67 -6.57 -13.58
CA GLU A 507 -6.83 -5.93 -12.96
C GLU A 507 -8.11 -6.25 -13.74
N THR A 508 -8.03 -6.33 -15.08
CA THR A 508 -9.14 -6.77 -15.91
C THR A 508 -9.54 -8.22 -15.58
N ILE A 509 -8.56 -9.09 -15.36
CA ILE A 509 -8.81 -10.48 -14.91
C ILE A 509 -9.43 -10.49 -13.51
N ARG A 510 -8.90 -9.72 -12.55
CA ARG A 510 -9.44 -9.60 -11.19
C ARG A 510 -10.91 -9.14 -11.19
N HIS A 511 -11.22 -8.15 -12.02
CA HIS A 511 -12.59 -7.68 -12.18
C HIS A 511 -13.50 -8.77 -12.78
N ALA A 512 -13.03 -9.53 -13.78
CA ALA A 512 -13.79 -10.64 -14.35
C ALA A 512 -14.04 -11.76 -13.32
N VAL A 513 -13.04 -12.12 -12.50
CA VAL A 513 -13.19 -13.06 -11.40
C VAL A 513 -14.24 -12.57 -10.40
N TYR A 514 -14.19 -11.29 -10.01
CA TYR A 514 -15.18 -10.71 -9.10
C TYR A 514 -16.62 -10.81 -9.67
N GLN A 515 -16.81 -10.61 -10.97
CA GLN A 515 -18.11 -10.79 -11.62
C GLN A 515 -18.57 -12.27 -11.57
N ILE A 516 -17.66 -13.22 -11.75
CA ILE A 516 -17.97 -14.65 -11.61
C ILE A 516 -18.35 -14.98 -10.16
N ASP A 517 -17.66 -14.41 -9.17
CA ASP A 517 -17.97 -14.61 -7.76
C ASP A 517 -19.37 -14.06 -7.41
N LEU A 518 -19.75 -12.90 -7.95
CA LEU A 518 -21.10 -12.35 -7.78
C LEU A 518 -22.19 -13.23 -8.40
N GLU A 519 -21.94 -13.80 -9.58
CA GLU A 519 -22.89 -14.73 -10.20
C GLU A 519 -23.00 -16.03 -9.38
N GLU A 520 -21.90 -16.53 -8.83
CA GLU A 520 -21.92 -17.69 -7.95
C GLU A 520 -22.78 -17.45 -6.70
N GLU A 521 -22.57 -16.30 -6.01
CA GLU A 521 -23.37 -15.94 -4.84
C GLU A 521 -24.84 -15.77 -5.18
N ARG A 522 -25.15 -15.16 -6.32
CA ARG A 522 -26.52 -15.06 -6.80
C ARG A 522 -27.19 -16.43 -6.96
N ILE A 523 -26.48 -17.40 -7.53
CA ILE A 523 -26.99 -18.77 -7.73
C ILE A 523 -27.17 -19.49 -6.38
N LYS A 524 -26.27 -19.31 -5.43
CA LYS A 524 -26.41 -19.86 -4.07
C LYS A 524 -27.68 -19.36 -3.36
N LEU A 525 -28.08 -18.11 -3.61
CA LEU A 525 -29.26 -17.49 -3.01
C LEU A 525 -30.58 -17.92 -3.69
N LEU A 526 -30.54 -18.43 -4.92
CA LEU A 526 -31.73 -18.91 -5.65
C LEU A 526 -32.15 -20.36 -5.27
N GLY A 527 -31.47 -21.00 -4.36
CA GLY A 527 -31.76 -22.31 -3.79
C GLY A 527 -31.74 -22.24 -2.33
#